data_b0f3d4b2e040ed353613a7cd5f56770f
#
_entry.id   b0f3d4b2e040ed353613a7cd5f56770f
#
_cell.length_a   1.000
_cell.length_b   1.000
_cell.length_c   1.000
_cell.angle_alpha   90.00
_cell.angle_beta   90.00
_cell.angle_gamma   90.00
#
_symmetry.space_group_name_H-M   'P 1'
#
loop_
_entity.id
_entity.type
_entity.pdbx_description
1 polymer ?
#
loop_
_entity_poly.entity_id
_entity_poly.type
_entity_poly.pdbx_seq_one_letter_code
_entity_poly.pdbx_strand_id
1 'polypeptide(L)'
;MARIFITGSADGLGQAAARRLVTLGHEVVLHGRNRDRAQQALRAVPGARTALEGDLASIDQTRELARQANEAGPFQAVIHNAGVYRPGARRSDTVDGLDDVFAINALAPYLLTALIGSPRRLIYLSSGLHQGGDADLRALQSRQLRWNGSQSYANSKLFDVVLAFAVARLWPHVLSNAVDPGWAPTKMGGASAPGDLEQGVATQVWLAISEDPGAKVSGRYFYRKRAQPAHEAASEVTVQDAFLAVCEQLTGVRLPTEVTK
;
A
#
# COMPACT_ATOMS: atom_id res chain seq x y z
N MET A 1 3.89 -3.74 22.68
CA MET A 1 3.58 -4.73 21.61
C MET A 1 2.50 -4.13 20.72
N ALA A 2 2.70 -4.10 19.40
CA ALA A 2 1.74 -3.55 18.43
C ALA A 2 1.22 -4.70 17.55
N ARG A 3 -0.02 -4.59 17.05
CA ARG A 3 -0.57 -5.48 16.02
C ARG A 3 -0.53 -4.77 14.67
N ILE A 4 0.09 -5.41 13.68
CA ILE A 4 0.34 -4.83 12.37
C ILE A 4 -0.23 -5.74 11.28
N PHE A 5 -0.98 -5.15 10.34
CA PHE A 5 -1.44 -5.82 9.12
C PHE A 5 -0.55 -5.43 7.94
N ILE A 6 -0.14 -6.42 7.13
CA ILE A 6 0.74 -6.19 5.97
C ILE A 6 0.15 -6.84 4.74
N THR A 7 -0.24 -6.05 3.74
CA THR A 7 -0.70 -6.60 2.47
C THR A 7 0.46 -7.13 1.63
N GLY A 8 0.23 -8.21 0.85
CA GLY A 8 1.26 -8.78 -0.02
C GLY A 8 2.47 -9.33 0.73
N SER A 9 2.26 -9.98 1.87
CA SER A 9 3.33 -10.45 2.77
C SER A 9 3.76 -11.91 2.55
N ALA A 10 3.34 -12.53 1.44
CA ALA A 10 3.71 -13.91 1.12
C ALA A 10 5.13 -14.06 0.54
N ASP A 11 5.75 -12.98 0.07
CA ASP A 11 7.16 -12.95 -0.39
C ASP A 11 7.73 -11.52 -0.37
N GLY A 12 8.96 -11.36 -0.84
CA GLY A 12 9.64 -10.09 -1.06
C GLY A 12 9.67 -9.19 0.17
N LEU A 13 9.46 -7.89 -0.06
CA LEU A 13 9.52 -6.85 0.99
C LEU A 13 8.48 -7.06 2.10
N GLY A 14 7.25 -7.45 1.74
CA GLY A 14 6.20 -7.70 2.74
C GLY A 14 6.54 -8.84 3.68
N GLN A 15 7.12 -9.93 3.17
CA GLN A 15 7.58 -11.04 4.00
C GLN A 15 8.76 -10.65 4.89
N ALA A 16 9.73 -9.92 4.35
CA ALA A 16 10.89 -9.45 5.12
C ALA A 16 10.47 -8.48 6.23
N ALA A 17 9.56 -7.54 5.95
CA ALA A 17 9.00 -6.63 6.95
C ALA A 17 8.26 -7.40 8.05
N ALA A 18 7.46 -8.39 7.67
CA ALA A 18 6.73 -9.24 8.60
C ALA A 18 7.67 -10.02 9.54
N ARG A 19 8.71 -10.67 9.00
CA ARG A 19 9.73 -11.37 9.80
C ARG A 19 10.41 -10.43 10.79
N ARG A 20 10.82 -9.24 10.34
CA ARG A 20 11.46 -8.26 11.21
C ARG A 20 10.55 -7.80 12.34
N LEU A 21 9.27 -7.53 12.06
CA LEU A 21 8.29 -7.14 13.08
C LEU A 21 8.03 -8.26 14.10
N VAL A 22 7.93 -9.51 13.65
CA VAL A 22 7.80 -10.69 14.54
C VAL A 22 9.05 -10.81 15.43
N THR A 23 10.26 -10.70 14.87
CA THR A 23 11.52 -10.73 15.64
C THR A 23 11.59 -9.61 16.69
N LEU A 24 10.98 -8.46 16.41
CA LEU A 24 10.88 -7.34 17.35
C LEU A 24 9.76 -7.50 18.39
N GLY A 25 9.06 -8.64 18.42
CA GLY A 25 8.04 -8.96 19.42
C GLY A 25 6.67 -8.36 19.13
N HIS A 26 6.37 -8.01 17.88
CA HIS A 26 5.06 -7.50 17.47
C HIS A 26 4.16 -8.60 16.92
N GLU A 27 2.84 -8.45 17.06
CA GLU A 27 1.86 -9.32 16.42
C GLU A 27 1.69 -8.90 14.96
N VAL A 28 1.89 -9.84 14.02
CA VAL A 28 1.76 -9.58 12.59
C VAL A 28 0.64 -10.43 12.00
N VAL A 29 -0.26 -9.78 11.29
CA VAL A 29 -1.28 -10.39 10.44
C VAL A 29 -0.81 -10.27 9.00
N LEU A 30 -0.72 -11.41 8.31
CA LEU A 30 -0.21 -11.52 6.95
C LEU A 30 -1.36 -11.48 5.93
N HIS A 31 -1.01 -11.32 4.67
CA HIS A 31 -1.96 -11.40 3.56
C HIS A 31 -1.36 -12.11 2.35
N GLY A 32 -2.15 -13.00 1.77
CA GLY A 32 -1.92 -13.65 0.48
C GLY A 32 -3.13 -13.49 -0.44
N ARG A 33 -2.91 -13.36 -1.74
CA ARG A 33 -4.00 -13.18 -2.72
C ARG A 33 -5.00 -14.35 -2.80
N ASN A 34 -4.66 -15.50 -2.25
CA ASN A 34 -5.49 -16.68 -2.14
C ASN A 34 -5.00 -17.56 -0.99
N ARG A 35 -5.75 -18.61 -0.68
CA ARG A 35 -5.47 -19.53 0.42
C ARG A 35 -4.06 -20.12 0.39
N ASP A 36 -3.60 -20.58 -0.77
CA ASP A 36 -2.25 -21.16 -0.90
C ASP A 36 -1.15 -20.15 -0.57
N ARG A 37 -1.31 -18.91 -1.05
CA ARG A 37 -0.38 -17.82 -0.76
C ARG A 37 -0.45 -17.37 0.69
N ALA A 38 -1.62 -17.36 1.32
CA ALA A 38 -1.77 -17.07 2.73
C ALA A 38 -1.08 -18.16 3.60
N GLN A 39 -1.28 -19.44 3.27
CA GLN A 39 -0.59 -20.54 3.94
C GLN A 39 0.93 -20.50 3.72
N GLN A 40 1.38 -20.17 2.50
CA GLN A 40 2.81 -19.97 2.22
C GLN A 40 3.38 -18.84 3.09
N ALA A 41 2.66 -17.73 3.25
CA ALA A 41 3.07 -16.62 4.11
C ALA A 41 3.27 -17.07 5.57
N LEU A 42 2.33 -17.84 6.12
CA LEU A 42 2.45 -18.39 7.49
C LEU A 42 3.65 -19.31 7.65
N ARG A 43 3.89 -20.19 6.70
CA ARG A 43 5.08 -21.07 6.73
C ARG A 43 6.39 -20.28 6.64
N ALA A 44 6.36 -19.17 5.89
CA ALA A 44 7.54 -18.35 5.67
C ALA A 44 7.84 -17.36 6.81
N VAL A 45 6.85 -17.04 7.64
CA VAL A 45 6.97 -16.11 8.78
C VAL A 45 6.50 -16.83 10.06
N PRO A 46 7.30 -17.75 10.62
CA PRO A 46 7.00 -18.38 11.90
C PRO A 46 6.82 -17.32 12.99
N GLY A 47 5.77 -17.45 13.79
CA GLY A 47 5.40 -16.48 14.83
C GLY A 47 4.43 -15.39 14.37
N ALA A 48 4.07 -15.32 13.09
CA ALA A 48 2.93 -14.50 12.67
C ALA A 48 1.62 -15.03 13.27
N ARG A 49 0.71 -14.11 13.59
CA ARG A 49 -0.57 -14.44 14.27
C ARG A 49 -1.50 -15.23 13.36
N THR A 50 -1.67 -14.79 12.13
CA THR A 50 -2.52 -15.41 11.10
C THR A 50 -2.20 -14.82 9.74
N ALA A 51 -2.79 -15.40 8.68
CA ALA A 51 -2.78 -14.83 7.34
C ALA A 51 -4.20 -14.78 6.77
N LEU A 52 -4.55 -13.63 6.22
CA LEU A 52 -5.82 -13.36 5.56
C LEU A 52 -5.68 -13.59 4.06
N GLU A 53 -6.80 -13.88 3.38
CA GLU A 53 -6.81 -14.11 1.94
C GLU A 53 -7.76 -13.17 1.22
N GLY A 54 -7.36 -12.72 0.02
CA GLY A 54 -8.19 -11.89 -0.87
C GLY A 54 -7.38 -11.37 -2.04
N ASP A 55 -7.91 -11.47 -3.24
CA ASP A 55 -7.25 -10.91 -4.44
C ASP A 55 -7.55 -9.42 -4.54
N LEU A 56 -6.52 -8.60 -4.40
CA LEU A 56 -6.60 -7.14 -4.50
C LEU A 56 -6.93 -6.64 -5.92
N ALA A 57 -6.93 -7.53 -6.91
CA ALA A 57 -7.42 -7.25 -8.25
C ALA A 57 -8.97 -7.30 -8.33
N SER A 58 -9.66 -7.63 -7.24
CA SER A 58 -11.12 -7.67 -7.16
C SER A 58 -11.62 -6.77 -6.03
N ILE A 59 -12.54 -5.88 -6.35
CA ILE A 59 -13.17 -4.98 -5.38
C ILE A 59 -13.89 -5.80 -4.29
N ASP A 60 -14.65 -6.82 -4.68
CA ASP A 60 -15.40 -7.64 -3.73
C ASP A 60 -14.47 -8.45 -2.81
N GLN A 61 -13.38 -9.05 -3.34
CA GLN A 61 -12.42 -9.76 -2.51
C GLN A 61 -11.63 -8.80 -1.60
N THR A 62 -11.37 -7.57 -2.05
CA THR A 62 -10.74 -6.54 -1.20
C THR A 62 -11.67 -6.11 -0.06
N ARG A 63 -12.99 -6.02 -0.29
CA ARG A 63 -14.00 -5.78 0.77
C ARG A 63 -14.03 -6.92 1.78
N GLU A 64 -14.03 -8.16 1.28
CA GLU A 64 -14.00 -9.35 2.15
C GLU A 64 -12.70 -9.40 2.98
N LEU A 65 -11.56 -9.06 2.37
CA LEU A 65 -10.29 -8.92 3.09
C LEU A 65 -10.37 -7.87 4.19
N ALA A 66 -10.99 -6.72 3.94
CA ALA A 66 -11.20 -5.70 4.97
C ALA A 66 -12.07 -6.21 6.13
N ARG A 67 -13.12 -6.99 5.83
CA ARG A 67 -13.96 -7.64 6.85
C ARG A 67 -13.15 -8.59 7.73
N GLN A 68 -12.35 -9.49 7.12
CA GLN A 68 -11.44 -10.39 7.81
C GLN A 68 -10.41 -9.62 8.65
N ALA A 69 -9.87 -8.51 8.11
CA ALA A 69 -8.94 -7.67 8.83
C ALA A 69 -9.58 -7.05 10.08
N ASN A 70 -10.81 -6.57 10.00
CA ASN A 70 -11.52 -6.03 11.16
C ASN A 70 -11.77 -7.09 12.25
N GLU A 71 -12.03 -8.35 11.88
CA GLU A 71 -12.14 -9.46 12.83
C GLU A 71 -10.79 -9.81 13.48
N ALA A 72 -9.70 -9.68 12.75
CA ALA A 72 -8.35 -9.94 13.27
C ALA A 72 -7.76 -8.74 14.04
N GLY A 73 -8.35 -7.54 13.91
CA GLY A 73 -7.91 -6.29 14.53
C GLY A 73 -8.22 -6.18 16.04
N PRO A 74 -8.19 -4.97 16.60
CA PRO A 74 -7.77 -3.74 15.96
C PRO A 74 -6.26 -3.68 15.66
N PHE A 75 -5.88 -2.91 14.64
CA PHE A 75 -4.49 -2.74 14.25
C PHE A 75 -3.91 -1.40 14.73
N GLN A 76 -2.67 -1.43 15.15
CA GLN A 76 -1.88 -0.23 15.42
C GLN A 76 -1.32 0.39 14.14
N ALA A 77 -0.94 -0.47 13.19
CA ALA A 77 -0.46 -0.04 11.88
C ALA A 77 -0.98 -0.96 10.78
N VAL A 78 -1.22 -0.39 9.60
CA VAL A 78 -1.43 -1.11 8.36
C VAL A 78 -0.34 -0.69 7.36
N ILE A 79 0.34 -1.68 6.78
CA ILE A 79 1.33 -1.49 5.73
C ILE A 79 0.72 -1.97 4.41
N HIS A 80 0.36 -1.02 3.55
CA HIS A 80 -0.08 -1.28 2.18
C HIS A 80 1.16 -1.55 1.31
N ASN A 81 1.64 -2.79 1.38
CA ASN A 81 2.88 -3.21 0.71
C ASN A 81 2.62 -3.94 -0.62
N ALA A 82 1.43 -4.50 -0.81
CA ALA A 82 1.10 -5.20 -2.05
C ALA A 82 1.26 -4.28 -3.27
N GLY A 83 1.82 -4.84 -4.34
CA GLY A 83 1.94 -4.12 -5.59
C GLY A 83 2.41 -5.03 -6.71
N VAL A 84 2.13 -4.63 -7.95
CA VAL A 84 2.56 -5.31 -9.16
C VAL A 84 3.20 -4.30 -10.11
N TYR A 85 4.18 -4.77 -10.91
CA TYR A 85 4.85 -4.00 -11.95
C TYR A 85 4.86 -4.83 -13.25
N ARG A 86 4.39 -4.26 -14.33
CA ARG A 86 4.15 -4.95 -15.61
C ARG A 86 4.88 -4.28 -16.79
N PRO A 87 6.20 -4.02 -16.73
CA PRO A 87 6.91 -3.40 -17.84
C PRO A 87 6.86 -4.31 -19.06
N GLY A 88 6.57 -3.74 -20.24
CA GLY A 88 6.56 -4.48 -21.49
C GLY A 88 5.42 -5.50 -21.68
N ALA A 89 4.57 -5.70 -20.67
CA ALA A 89 3.40 -6.55 -20.80
C ALA A 89 2.27 -5.84 -21.58
N ARG A 90 1.28 -6.61 -22.01
CA ARG A 90 -0.01 -6.05 -22.44
C ARG A 90 -0.83 -5.67 -21.21
N ARG A 91 -1.75 -4.72 -21.37
CA ARG A 91 -2.73 -4.39 -20.34
C ARG A 91 -3.48 -5.66 -19.90
N SER A 92 -3.60 -5.82 -18.60
CA SER A 92 -4.41 -6.87 -17.98
C SER A 92 -5.55 -6.21 -17.23
N ASP A 93 -6.78 -6.49 -17.64
CA ASP A 93 -7.96 -5.99 -16.94
C ASP A 93 -8.40 -6.97 -15.85
N THR A 94 -8.83 -6.43 -14.72
CA THR A 94 -9.41 -7.17 -13.61
C THR A 94 -10.84 -7.64 -13.93
N VAL A 95 -11.43 -8.44 -13.05
CA VAL A 95 -12.86 -8.82 -13.14
C VAL A 95 -13.80 -7.61 -13.10
N ASP A 96 -13.36 -6.51 -12.51
CA ASP A 96 -14.07 -5.23 -12.43
C ASP A 96 -13.81 -4.33 -13.66
N GLY A 97 -13.05 -4.82 -14.65
CA GLY A 97 -12.72 -4.10 -15.88
C GLY A 97 -11.69 -2.97 -15.72
N LEU A 98 -10.92 -2.99 -14.65
CA LEU A 98 -9.88 -1.99 -14.33
C LEU A 98 -8.50 -2.51 -14.72
N ASP A 99 -7.55 -1.60 -15.00
CA ASP A 99 -6.13 -1.95 -15.10
C ASP A 99 -5.66 -2.61 -13.79
N ASP A 100 -5.06 -3.81 -13.88
CA ASP A 100 -4.63 -4.60 -12.71
C ASP A 100 -3.58 -3.85 -11.87
N VAL A 101 -2.72 -3.05 -12.50
CA VAL A 101 -1.72 -2.23 -11.80
C VAL A 101 -2.40 -1.17 -10.95
N PHE A 102 -3.36 -0.44 -11.51
CA PHE A 102 -4.12 0.55 -10.74
C PHE A 102 -4.96 -0.10 -9.63
N ALA A 103 -5.68 -1.18 -9.95
CA ALA A 103 -6.55 -1.86 -9.01
C ALA A 103 -5.79 -2.34 -7.76
N ILE A 104 -4.64 -3.02 -7.98
CA ILE A 104 -3.86 -3.61 -6.88
C ILE A 104 -3.04 -2.56 -6.13
N ASN A 105 -2.40 -1.62 -6.87
CA ASN A 105 -1.43 -0.72 -6.26
C ASN A 105 -2.08 0.50 -5.59
N ALA A 106 -3.21 1.01 -6.11
CA ALA A 106 -3.80 2.26 -5.66
C ALA A 106 -5.24 2.10 -5.14
N LEU A 107 -6.13 1.43 -5.89
CA LEU A 107 -7.54 1.30 -5.51
C LEU A 107 -7.74 0.39 -4.28
N ALA A 108 -7.03 -0.74 -4.22
CA ALA A 108 -7.11 -1.63 -3.06
C ALA A 108 -6.58 -0.97 -1.77
N PRO A 109 -5.42 -0.26 -1.74
CA PRO A 109 -5.03 0.57 -0.61
C PRO A 109 -6.10 1.58 -0.19
N TYR A 110 -6.75 2.29 -1.14
CA TYR A 110 -7.86 3.17 -0.82
C TYR A 110 -9.01 2.43 -0.13
N LEU A 111 -9.46 1.33 -0.72
CA LEU A 111 -10.60 0.57 -0.21
C LEU A 111 -10.33 -0.03 1.17
N LEU A 112 -9.13 -0.60 1.39
CA LEU A 112 -8.71 -1.10 2.69
C LEU A 112 -8.58 0.02 3.72
N THR A 113 -8.07 1.20 3.32
CA THR A 113 -7.99 2.38 4.20
C THR A 113 -9.39 2.83 4.63
N ALA A 114 -10.35 2.83 3.71
CA ALA A 114 -11.72 3.25 4.01
C ALA A 114 -12.50 2.26 4.89
N LEU A 115 -12.18 0.97 4.81
CA LEU A 115 -12.97 -0.11 5.43
C LEU A 115 -12.35 -0.73 6.68
N ILE A 116 -11.03 -0.69 6.84
CA ILE A 116 -10.38 -1.20 8.06
C ILE A 116 -10.50 -0.16 9.16
N GLY A 117 -10.98 -0.60 10.33
CA GLY A 117 -11.11 0.25 11.51
C GLY A 117 -9.78 0.94 11.83
N SER A 118 -9.86 2.20 12.15
CA SER A 118 -8.81 3.23 12.24
C SER A 118 -7.51 2.79 12.90
N PRO A 119 -6.49 2.42 12.13
CA PRO A 119 -5.16 2.23 12.67
C PRO A 119 -4.54 3.59 13.02
N ARG A 120 -3.63 3.60 13.98
CA ARG A 120 -2.88 4.83 14.29
C ARG A 120 -1.87 5.23 13.21
N ARG A 121 -1.43 4.26 12.40
CA ARG A 121 -0.38 4.45 11.40
C ARG A 121 -0.75 3.75 10.11
N LEU A 122 -0.65 4.47 9.02
CA LEU A 122 -0.85 3.98 7.66
C LEU A 122 0.42 4.22 6.84
N ILE A 123 0.94 3.15 6.26
CA ILE A 123 2.17 3.18 5.47
C ILE A 123 1.85 2.67 4.07
N TYR A 124 2.07 3.50 3.05
CA TYR A 124 1.84 3.17 1.66
C TYR A 124 3.17 2.98 0.92
N LEU A 125 3.40 1.80 0.36
CA LEU A 125 4.61 1.54 -0.41
C LEU A 125 4.49 2.13 -1.81
N SER A 126 5.14 3.26 -1.98
CA SER A 126 5.35 3.94 -3.25
C SER A 126 6.68 3.48 -3.89
N SER A 127 7.29 4.33 -4.69
CA SER A 127 8.55 4.14 -5.40
C SER A 127 9.11 5.48 -5.84
N GLY A 128 10.42 5.60 -6.04
CA GLY A 128 11.02 6.77 -6.70
C GLY A 128 10.43 7.04 -8.09
N LEU A 129 9.87 6.03 -8.75
CA LEU A 129 9.21 6.18 -10.05
C LEU A 129 7.93 7.03 -9.99
N HIS A 130 7.35 7.30 -8.81
CA HIS A 130 6.21 8.21 -8.67
C HIS A 130 6.48 9.62 -9.21
N GLN A 131 7.75 10.04 -9.23
CA GLN A 131 8.15 11.34 -9.78
C GLN A 131 7.87 11.48 -11.29
N GLY A 132 7.79 10.37 -12.02
CA GLY A 132 7.39 10.33 -13.42
C GLY A 132 5.91 9.98 -13.64
N GLY A 133 5.14 9.96 -12.56
CA GLY A 133 3.70 9.68 -12.60
C GLY A 133 2.92 10.85 -13.20
N ASP A 134 1.78 10.52 -13.81
CA ASP A 134 0.80 11.48 -14.29
C ASP A 134 -0.45 11.38 -13.38
N ALA A 135 -0.87 12.51 -12.83
CA ALA A 135 -2.05 12.62 -11.99
C ALA A 135 -3.37 12.72 -12.78
N ASP A 136 -3.32 12.63 -14.12
CA ASP A 136 -4.52 12.64 -14.94
C ASP A 136 -5.37 11.39 -14.75
N LEU A 137 -6.44 11.53 -13.97
CA LEU A 137 -7.36 10.45 -13.64
C LEU A 137 -8.23 9.98 -14.83
N ARG A 138 -8.30 10.76 -15.93
CA ARG A 138 -9.05 10.37 -17.14
C ARG A 138 -8.43 9.13 -17.77
N ALA A 139 -7.12 8.98 -17.66
CA ALA A 139 -6.40 7.80 -18.15
C ALA A 139 -6.85 6.50 -17.46
N LEU A 140 -7.28 6.56 -16.20
CA LEU A 140 -7.76 5.39 -15.45
C LEU A 140 -9.10 4.86 -15.98
N GLN A 141 -9.92 5.74 -16.56
CA GLN A 141 -11.26 5.41 -17.08
C GLN A 141 -11.25 5.12 -18.58
N SER A 142 -10.15 5.44 -19.28
CA SER A 142 -10.06 5.31 -20.73
C SER A 142 -9.41 3.99 -21.15
N ARG A 143 -10.15 3.15 -21.88
CA ARG A 143 -9.60 1.97 -22.58
C ARG A 143 -8.95 2.32 -23.92
N GLN A 144 -9.09 3.57 -24.39
CA GLN A 144 -8.69 4.00 -25.73
C GLN A 144 -7.25 4.50 -25.81
N LEU A 145 -6.61 4.84 -24.69
CA LEU A 145 -5.23 5.29 -24.65
C LEU A 145 -4.27 4.09 -24.81
N ARG A 146 -3.19 4.31 -25.56
CA ARG A 146 -2.12 3.31 -25.68
C ARG A 146 -1.54 3.04 -24.29
N TRP A 147 -1.84 1.88 -23.73
CA TRP A 147 -1.38 1.48 -22.41
C TRP A 147 0.14 1.29 -22.40
N ASN A 148 0.79 1.78 -21.33
CA ASN A 148 2.20 1.62 -21.04
C ASN A 148 2.36 1.14 -19.59
N GLY A 149 2.86 -0.07 -19.39
CA GLY A 149 2.96 -0.66 -18.04
C GLY A 149 3.89 0.07 -17.09
N SER A 150 4.96 0.70 -17.61
CA SER A 150 5.85 1.51 -16.78
C SER A 150 5.19 2.81 -16.34
N GLN A 151 4.42 3.45 -17.23
CA GLN A 151 3.65 4.65 -16.89
C GLN A 151 2.49 4.33 -15.95
N SER A 152 1.75 3.23 -16.20
CA SER A 152 0.69 2.77 -15.30
C SER A 152 1.24 2.53 -13.88
N TYR A 153 2.42 1.92 -13.77
CA TYR A 153 3.08 1.74 -12.48
C TYR A 153 3.48 3.07 -11.84
N ALA A 154 4.13 3.98 -12.58
CA ALA A 154 4.52 5.29 -12.08
C ALA A 154 3.30 6.07 -11.56
N ASN A 155 2.19 6.06 -12.32
CA ASN A 155 0.93 6.67 -11.93
C ASN A 155 0.37 6.04 -10.64
N SER A 156 0.34 4.70 -10.56
CA SER A 156 -0.14 4.01 -9.38
C SER A 156 0.68 4.36 -8.12
N LYS A 157 2.01 4.54 -8.29
CA LYS A 157 2.91 4.92 -7.20
C LYS A 157 2.80 6.40 -6.81
N LEU A 158 2.42 7.27 -7.73
CA LEU A 158 2.00 8.63 -7.43
C LEU A 158 0.70 8.63 -6.62
N PHE A 159 -0.30 7.81 -7.01
CA PHE A 159 -1.56 7.73 -6.26
C PHE A 159 -1.40 7.15 -4.85
N ASP A 160 -0.41 6.29 -4.59
CA ASP A 160 -0.05 5.89 -3.22
C ASP A 160 0.37 7.11 -2.37
N VAL A 161 1.14 8.05 -2.95
CA VAL A 161 1.55 9.28 -2.25
C VAL A 161 0.36 10.23 -2.09
N VAL A 162 -0.45 10.41 -3.15
CA VAL A 162 -1.67 11.21 -3.11
C VAL A 162 -2.61 10.74 -1.99
N LEU A 163 -2.84 9.42 -1.91
CA LEU A 163 -3.68 8.81 -0.87
C LEU A 163 -3.10 9.05 0.53
N ALA A 164 -1.79 8.81 0.71
CA ALA A 164 -1.13 9.02 1.99
C ALA A 164 -1.29 10.48 2.47
N PHE A 165 -1.17 11.45 1.59
CA PHE A 165 -1.28 12.88 1.91
C PHE A 165 -2.73 13.30 2.12
N ALA A 166 -3.67 12.77 1.32
CA ALA A 166 -5.09 13.00 1.52
C ALA A 166 -5.57 12.50 2.89
N VAL A 167 -5.17 11.28 3.27
CA VAL A 167 -5.48 10.70 4.58
C VAL A 167 -4.85 11.51 5.70
N ALA A 168 -3.60 11.95 5.56
CA ALA A 168 -2.94 12.80 6.54
C ALA A 168 -3.68 14.13 6.77
N ARG A 169 -4.27 14.70 5.71
CA ARG A 169 -5.08 15.93 5.76
C ARG A 169 -6.43 15.68 6.44
N LEU A 170 -7.10 14.59 6.06
CA LEU A 170 -8.46 14.28 6.52
C LEU A 170 -8.50 13.67 7.92
N TRP A 171 -7.45 12.91 8.30
CA TRP A 171 -7.37 12.20 9.59
C TRP A 171 -6.16 12.66 10.42
N PRO A 172 -6.22 13.83 11.06
CA PRO A 172 -5.07 14.45 11.73
C PRO A 172 -4.49 13.63 12.89
N HIS A 173 -5.23 12.63 13.41
CA HIS A 173 -4.77 11.72 14.48
C HIS A 173 -4.15 10.43 13.93
N VAL A 174 -4.12 10.25 12.62
CA VAL A 174 -3.50 9.10 11.97
C VAL A 174 -2.19 9.53 11.33
N LEU A 175 -1.12 8.81 11.61
CA LEU A 175 0.17 9.03 10.98
C LEU A 175 0.19 8.31 9.63
N SER A 176 -0.11 9.04 8.57
CA SER A 176 -0.23 8.52 7.20
C SER A 176 0.95 8.99 6.35
N ASN A 177 1.76 8.05 5.85
CA ASN A 177 2.98 8.36 5.12
C ASN A 177 3.23 7.39 3.96
N ALA A 178 3.89 7.86 2.91
CA ALA A 178 4.35 7.05 1.79
C ALA A 178 5.85 6.72 1.92
N VAL A 179 6.25 5.57 1.37
CA VAL A 179 7.63 5.06 1.47
C VAL A 179 8.12 4.55 0.13
N ASP A 180 9.32 4.97 -0.26
CA ASP A 180 10.11 4.29 -1.27
C ASP A 180 11.00 3.24 -0.60
N PRO A 181 10.80 1.94 -0.89
CA PRO A 181 11.66 0.89 -0.37
C PRO A 181 13.03 0.83 -1.08
N GLY A 182 13.20 1.59 -2.16
CA GLY A 182 14.32 1.44 -3.08
C GLY A 182 14.17 0.22 -4.01
N TRP A 183 15.16 -0.01 -4.84
CA TRP A 183 15.17 -1.14 -5.77
C TRP A 183 15.83 -2.35 -5.11
N ALA A 184 15.02 -3.25 -4.55
CA ALA A 184 15.45 -4.41 -3.78
C ALA A 184 15.33 -5.73 -4.58
N PRO A 185 16.16 -6.76 -4.30
CA PRO A 185 16.16 -8.05 -4.98
C PRO A 185 14.95 -8.89 -4.57
N THR A 186 13.83 -8.63 -5.22
CA THR A 186 12.56 -9.33 -5.09
C THR A 186 12.17 -9.93 -6.44
N LYS A 187 11.09 -10.71 -6.51
CA LYS A 187 10.54 -11.17 -7.80
C LYS A 187 10.21 -10.00 -8.74
N MET A 188 9.78 -8.86 -8.17
CA MET A 188 9.47 -7.65 -8.93
C MET A 188 10.75 -6.90 -9.35
N GLY A 189 11.71 -6.77 -8.44
CA GLY A 189 12.95 -6.02 -8.70
C GLY A 189 13.98 -6.78 -9.54
N GLY A 190 13.85 -8.11 -9.61
CA GLY A 190 14.83 -8.98 -10.29
C GLY A 190 16.08 -9.24 -9.45
N ALA A 191 16.85 -10.26 -9.87
CA ALA A 191 18.07 -10.68 -9.16
C ALA A 191 19.21 -9.66 -9.24
N SER A 192 19.18 -8.77 -10.23
CA SER A 192 20.19 -7.73 -10.45
C SER A 192 19.93 -6.44 -9.68
N ALA A 193 18.86 -6.39 -8.87
CA ALA A 193 18.56 -5.21 -8.07
C ALA A 193 19.73 -4.92 -7.10
N PRO A 194 20.25 -3.68 -7.06
CA PRO A 194 21.46 -3.34 -6.30
C PRO A 194 21.19 -3.16 -4.80
N GLY A 195 19.92 -3.14 -4.39
CA GLY A 195 19.51 -2.90 -3.01
C GLY A 195 19.60 -4.15 -2.14
N ASP A 196 19.29 -3.97 -0.88
CA ASP A 196 19.21 -4.99 0.15
C ASP A 196 17.78 -5.03 0.74
N LEU A 197 17.25 -6.23 0.97
CA LEU A 197 15.90 -6.42 1.55
C LEU A 197 15.78 -5.79 2.94
N GLU A 198 16.81 -5.87 3.77
CA GLU A 198 16.80 -5.29 5.12
C GLU A 198 16.70 -3.76 5.08
N GLN A 199 17.44 -3.12 4.15
CA GLN A 199 17.32 -1.68 3.92
C GLN A 199 15.96 -1.31 3.34
N GLY A 200 15.45 -2.13 2.40
CA GLY A 200 14.15 -1.92 1.76
C GLY A 200 12.98 -1.94 2.75
N VAL A 201 13.08 -2.72 3.82
CA VAL A 201 12.01 -2.79 4.83
C VAL A 201 12.23 -1.85 6.02
N ALA A 202 13.44 -1.35 6.22
CA ALA A 202 13.79 -0.60 7.41
C ALA A 202 12.92 0.64 7.65
N THR A 203 12.53 1.35 6.58
CA THR A 203 11.74 2.58 6.68
C THR A 203 10.27 2.28 7.02
N GLN A 204 9.65 1.33 6.34
CA GLN A 204 8.26 0.96 6.60
C GLN A 204 8.07 0.35 8.00
N VAL A 205 9.02 -0.48 8.45
CA VAL A 205 9.01 -1.03 9.82
C VAL A 205 9.18 0.09 10.85
N TRP A 206 10.14 1.00 10.64
CA TRP A 206 10.35 2.15 11.53
C TRP A 206 9.11 3.05 11.64
N LEU A 207 8.46 3.38 10.50
CA LEU A 207 7.22 4.16 10.51
C LEU A 207 6.07 3.42 11.21
N ALA A 208 6.02 2.08 11.13
CA ALA A 208 4.95 1.31 11.73
C ALA A 208 4.99 1.25 13.26
N ILE A 209 6.20 1.27 13.87
CA ILE A 209 6.35 0.95 15.30
C ILE A 209 7.20 1.94 16.12
N SER A 210 8.01 2.81 15.47
CA SER A 210 8.98 3.63 16.20
C SER A 210 8.32 4.78 16.95
N GLU A 211 8.83 5.05 18.16
CA GLU A 211 8.49 6.22 18.95
C GLU A 211 9.41 7.43 18.68
N ASP A 212 10.36 7.27 17.76
CA ASP A 212 11.22 8.36 17.28
C ASP A 212 10.36 9.53 16.77
N PRO A 213 10.64 10.77 17.16
CA PRO A 213 9.91 11.95 16.65
C PRO A 213 9.88 12.02 15.11
N GLY A 214 10.93 11.57 14.43
CA GLY A 214 10.98 11.50 12.96
C GLY A 214 9.98 10.53 12.35
N ALA A 215 9.52 9.50 13.09
CA ALA A 215 8.49 8.56 12.68
C ALA A 215 7.06 9.01 13.05
N LYS A 216 6.93 9.98 13.97
CA LYS A 216 5.66 10.52 14.47
C LYS A 216 5.18 11.71 13.65
N VAL A 217 5.32 11.64 12.34
CA VAL A 217 4.91 12.67 11.41
C VAL A 217 3.87 12.11 10.44
N SER A 218 3.12 12.99 9.79
CA SER A 218 2.07 12.62 8.83
C SER A 218 2.21 13.44 7.54
N GLY A 219 1.73 12.90 6.42
CA GLY A 219 1.78 13.59 5.14
C GLY A 219 3.20 13.74 4.58
N ARG A 220 4.04 12.70 4.72
CA ARG A 220 5.41 12.72 4.23
C ARG A 220 5.69 11.53 3.32
N TYR A 221 6.63 11.75 2.39
CA TYR A 221 7.23 10.71 1.56
C TYR A 221 8.64 10.43 2.06
N PHE A 222 8.96 9.15 2.27
CA PHE A 222 10.22 8.74 2.90
C PHE A 222 11.06 7.86 1.98
N TYR A 223 12.38 8.08 2.02
CA TYR A 223 13.38 7.16 1.54
C TYR A 223 14.49 7.01 2.61
N ARG A 224 14.84 5.78 2.99
CA ARG A 224 15.87 5.47 4.01
C ARG A 224 15.70 6.27 5.30
N LYS A 225 14.47 6.28 5.84
CA LYS A 225 14.07 7.00 7.07
C LYS A 225 14.23 8.53 7.01
N ARG A 226 14.43 9.10 5.84
CA ARG A 226 14.52 10.55 5.63
C ARG A 226 13.35 11.02 4.78
N ALA A 227 12.67 12.05 5.20
CA ALA A 227 11.65 12.70 4.38
C ALA A 227 12.30 13.27 3.12
N GLN A 228 11.67 13.05 1.99
CA GLN A 228 12.09 13.50 0.67
C GLN A 228 10.98 14.33 0.03
N PRO A 229 11.28 15.20 -0.93
CA PRO A 229 10.27 15.80 -1.78
C PRO A 229 9.47 14.73 -2.52
N ALA A 230 8.15 14.84 -2.49
CA ALA A 230 7.25 14.06 -3.33
C ALA A 230 6.95 14.83 -4.63
N HIS A 231 6.33 14.15 -5.61
CA HIS A 231 5.76 14.81 -6.77
C HIS A 231 4.77 15.89 -6.32
N GLU A 232 4.83 17.07 -6.93
CA GLU A 232 4.05 18.25 -6.51
C GLU A 232 2.54 17.98 -6.45
N ALA A 233 2.00 17.28 -7.46
CA ALA A 233 0.58 16.93 -7.52
C ALA A 233 0.08 16.18 -6.26
N ALA A 234 0.93 15.45 -5.55
CA ALA A 234 0.53 14.77 -4.33
C ALA A 234 0.13 15.73 -3.19
N SER A 235 0.67 16.94 -3.21
CA SER A 235 0.36 17.98 -2.23
C SER A 235 -0.85 18.86 -2.60
N GLU A 236 -1.33 18.75 -3.84
CA GLU A 236 -2.47 19.51 -4.32
C GLU A 236 -3.79 18.94 -3.82
N VAL A 237 -4.54 19.72 -3.04
CA VAL A 237 -5.84 19.30 -2.49
C VAL A 237 -6.82 18.89 -3.58
N THR A 238 -6.83 19.61 -4.70
CA THR A 238 -7.69 19.33 -5.87
C THR A 238 -7.40 17.95 -6.47
N VAL A 239 -6.13 17.56 -6.58
CA VAL A 239 -5.72 16.22 -7.04
C VAL A 239 -6.12 15.15 -6.04
N GLN A 240 -5.89 15.39 -4.74
CA GLN A 240 -6.29 14.48 -3.67
C GLN A 240 -7.82 14.23 -3.70
N ASP A 241 -8.62 15.28 -3.74
CA ASP A 241 -10.08 15.18 -3.73
C ASP A 241 -10.61 14.52 -5.00
N ALA A 242 -10.04 14.82 -6.17
CA ALA A 242 -10.39 14.17 -7.43
C ALA A 242 -10.06 12.65 -7.40
N PHE A 243 -8.90 12.27 -6.87
CA PHE A 243 -8.54 10.86 -6.71
C PHE A 243 -9.50 10.12 -5.78
N LEU A 244 -9.81 10.70 -4.61
CA LEU A 244 -10.77 10.12 -3.67
C LEU A 244 -12.15 9.96 -4.29
N ALA A 245 -12.63 10.95 -5.05
CA ALA A 245 -13.91 10.88 -5.75
C ALA A 245 -13.97 9.78 -6.82
N VAL A 246 -12.89 9.60 -7.59
CA VAL A 246 -12.80 8.50 -8.57
C VAL A 246 -12.81 7.15 -7.86
N CYS A 247 -12.06 7.00 -6.77
CA CYS A 247 -12.05 5.76 -6.00
C CYS A 247 -13.43 5.47 -5.36
N GLU A 248 -14.12 6.49 -4.85
CA GLU A 248 -15.49 6.37 -4.35
C GLU A 248 -16.45 5.94 -5.47
N GLN A 249 -16.37 6.55 -6.64
CA GLN A 249 -17.18 6.18 -7.81
C GLN A 249 -16.97 4.72 -8.24
N LEU A 250 -15.72 4.26 -8.28
CA LEU A 250 -15.38 2.90 -8.71
C LEU A 250 -15.76 1.85 -7.69
N THR A 251 -15.66 2.18 -6.41
CA THR A 251 -15.89 1.21 -5.32
C THR A 251 -17.26 1.35 -4.66
N GLY A 252 -17.95 2.47 -4.80
CA GLY A 252 -19.15 2.79 -4.02
C GLY A 252 -18.87 3.00 -2.51
N VAL A 253 -17.60 3.11 -2.12
CA VAL A 253 -17.19 3.29 -0.72
C VAL A 253 -16.52 4.64 -0.57
N ARG A 254 -17.05 5.47 0.31
CA ARG A 254 -16.48 6.77 0.64
C ARG A 254 -15.44 6.63 1.74
N LEU A 255 -14.31 7.34 1.59
CA LEU A 255 -13.37 7.49 2.70
C LEU A 255 -14.05 8.30 3.83
N PRO A 256 -14.14 7.76 5.06
CA PRO A 256 -14.74 8.50 6.18
C PRO A 256 -14.04 9.85 6.39
N THR A 257 -14.83 10.92 6.57
CA THR A 257 -14.30 12.27 6.85
C THR A 257 -13.84 12.42 8.29
N GLU A 258 -14.39 11.62 9.20
CA GLU A 258 -13.98 11.54 10.60
C GLU A 258 -13.83 10.07 10.98
N VAL A 259 -12.73 9.78 11.61
CA VAL A 259 -12.49 8.48 12.19
C VAL A 259 -12.73 8.60 13.69
N THR A 260 -13.82 8.02 14.15
CA THR A 260 -14.14 7.96 15.59
C THR A 260 -13.05 7.18 16.33
N LYS A 261 -12.58 7.75 17.44
CA LYS A 261 -11.58 7.15 18.33
C LYS A 261 -12.07 5.85 18.95
#